data_a77f0f952904699a4ce6277830a317d4
#
_entry.id   a77f0f952904699a4ce6277830a317d4
#
_cell.length_a   1.000
_cell.length_b   1.000
_cell.length_c   1.000
_cell.angle_alpha   90.00
_cell.angle_beta   90.00
_cell.angle_gamma   90.00
#
_symmetry.space_group_name_H-M   'P 1'
#
loop_
_entity.id
_entity.type
_entity.pdbx_description
1 polymer ?
#
loop_
_entity_poly.entity_id
_entity_poly.type
_entity_poly.pdbx_seq_one_letter_code
_entity_poly.pdbx_strand_id
1 'polypeptide(L)'
;MCGIAGIINISGQADQRDNMQRMRDRMLHRGPDGGGTWVSPDGRCTLGHQRLSILDLSANGAQPMLSHSGRSAIVYNGEIYNFAGVRAQLVKDAEAKGQSITFRSTCDTEVLQEAIEFYGMKKALSLCKGMFAIAFYELETGTLTLARDRIGEKPLYYGWLSGLPDEDNRDDREESGETVFAFSSDLGSIRAIRGFSNPIREKVLDLYFEHGVIPAPYTIYQDVFKLEPGKILTLTLPGTREDAEQEVYWSVTETAVSGQKNLFTGTRKEAADELERLLRASIRDQMVADVPLGAFLS
;
A
#
# COMPACT_ATOMS: atom_id res chain seq x y z
N MET A 1 -3.81 -4.62 12.59
CA MET A 1 -3.59 -4.24 11.17
C MET A 1 -2.14 -3.83 11.03
N CYS A 2 -1.45 -4.28 9.99
CA CYS A 2 -0.06 -3.86 9.74
C CYS A 2 0.08 -2.35 9.51
N GLY A 3 1.30 -1.83 9.62
CA GLY A 3 1.67 -0.48 9.22
C GLY A 3 2.78 -0.53 8.17
N ILE A 4 2.63 0.21 7.08
CA ILE A 4 3.67 0.39 6.07
C ILE A 4 4.13 1.83 6.04
N ALA A 5 5.39 2.04 5.72
CA ALA A 5 5.99 3.36 5.56
C ALA A 5 7.12 3.33 4.53
N GLY A 6 7.42 4.46 3.94
CA GLY A 6 8.58 4.64 3.08
C GLY A 6 9.01 6.08 2.97
N ILE A 7 10.30 6.25 2.72
CA ILE A 7 10.93 7.54 2.42
C ILE A 7 11.76 7.36 1.16
N ILE A 8 11.56 8.26 0.22
CA ILE A 8 12.27 8.30 -1.06
C ILE A 8 13.04 9.61 -1.11
N ASN A 9 14.35 9.53 -1.23
CA ASN A 9 15.23 10.68 -1.45
C ASN A 9 15.13 11.11 -2.90
N ILE A 10 14.53 12.27 -3.15
CA ILE A 10 14.32 12.81 -4.50
C ILE A 10 15.61 13.37 -5.07
N SER A 11 16.36 14.13 -4.28
CA SER A 11 17.51 14.92 -4.72
C SER A 11 18.87 14.41 -4.22
N GLY A 12 18.91 13.36 -3.42
CA GLY A 12 20.15 12.91 -2.78
C GLY A 12 20.15 11.46 -2.32
N GLN A 13 21.12 11.13 -1.48
CA GLN A 13 21.31 9.83 -0.83
C GLN A 13 21.50 10.04 0.68
N ALA A 14 20.50 10.58 1.36
CA ALA A 14 20.55 10.71 2.81
C ALA A 14 20.15 9.39 3.51
N ASP A 15 20.82 9.06 4.60
CA ASP A 15 20.41 7.90 5.42
C ASP A 15 19.13 8.20 6.18
N GLN A 16 18.05 7.56 5.80
CA GLN A 16 16.71 7.75 6.36
C GLN A 16 16.36 6.72 7.46
N ARG A 17 17.31 5.92 7.95
CA ARG A 17 17.02 4.86 8.94
C ARG A 17 16.46 5.43 10.25
N ASP A 18 16.98 6.56 10.75
CA ASP A 18 16.46 7.19 11.98
C ASP A 18 15.02 7.71 11.77
N ASN A 19 14.76 8.38 10.66
CA ASN A 19 13.41 8.80 10.30
C ASN A 19 12.47 7.61 10.12
N MET A 20 12.92 6.54 9.48
CA MET A 20 12.13 5.32 9.33
C MET A 20 11.82 4.66 10.68
N GLN A 21 12.77 4.64 11.60
CA GLN A 21 12.53 4.13 12.96
C GLN A 21 11.45 4.96 13.67
N ARG A 22 11.52 6.29 13.59
CA ARG A 22 10.50 7.20 14.15
C ARG A 22 9.12 6.96 13.54
N MET A 23 9.05 6.76 12.24
CA MET A 23 7.81 6.42 11.53
C MET A 23 7.23 5.10 12.02
N ARG A 24 8.06 4.07 12.16
CA ARG A 24 7.66 2.75 12.63
C ARG A 24 7.17 2.78 14.08
N ASP A 25 7.85 3.51 14.96
CA ASP A 25 7.48 3.65 16.38
C ASP A 25 6.07 4.22 16.55
N ARG A 26 5.66 5.12 15.65
CA ARG A 26 4.29 5.65 15.63
C ARG A 26 3.24 4.61 15.21
N MET A 27 3.65 3.54 14.54
CA MET A 27 2.77 2.47 14.06
C MET A 27 2.81 1.19 14.92
N LEU A 28 3.50 1.17 16.07
CA LEU A 28 3.54 0.01 16.97
C LEU A 28 2.15 -0.49 17.36
N HIS A 29 1.19 0.43 17.57
CA HIS A 29 -0.20 0.09 17.87
C HIS A 29 -0.93 -0.65 16.74
N ARG A 30 -0.43 -0.55 15.49
CA ARG A 30 -0.99 -1.24 14.33
C ARG A 30 -0.41 -2.65 14.18
N GLY A 31 0.87 -2.81 14.44
CA GLY A 31 1.58 -4.07 14.24
C GLY A 31 2.58 -4.34 15.35
N PRO A 32 2.13 -4.89 16.50
CA PRO A 32 2.98 -5.10 17.67
C PRO A 32 3.89 -6.32 17.57
N ASP A 33 3.66 -7.24 16.61
CA ASP A 33 4.29 -8.56 16.60
C ASP A 33 5.69 -8.56 15.98
N GLY A 34 6.06 -7.47 15.30
CA GLY A 34 7.38 -7.34 14.69
C GLY A 34 7.48 -6.18 13.72
N GLY A 35 8.65 -5.99 13.19
CA GLY A 35 8.86 -4.95 12.18
C GLY A 35 10.23 -5.03 11.53
N GLY A 36 10.35 -4.41 10.36
CA GLY A 36 11.57 -4.40 9.57
C GLY A 36 11.79 -3.06 8.90
N THR A 37 13.05 -2.81 8.56
CA THR A 37 13.49 -1.69 7.71
C THR A 37 14.40 -2.25 6.63
N TRP A 38 14.22 -1.79 5.41
CA TRP A 38 15.07 -2.11 4.28
C TRP A 38 15.44 -0.82 3.56
N VAL A 39 16.68 -0.76 3.07
CA VAL A 39 17.19 0.37 2.29
C VAL A 39 17.67 -0.17 0.95
N SER A 40 17.30 0.50 -0.13
CA SER A 40 17.78 0.13 -1.47
C SER A 40 19.30 0.25 -1.57
N PRO A 41 19.97 -0.56 -2.41
CA PRO A 41 21.43 -0.53 -2.56
C PRO A 41 21.98 0.86 -2.94
N ASP A 42 21.19 1.68 -3.64
CA ASP A 42 21.53 3.04 -4.03
C ASP A 42 21.20 4.09 -2.94
N GLY A 43 20.65 3.68 -1.80
CA GLY A 43 20.29 4.58 -0.69
C GLY A 43 19.08 5.48 -0.92
N ARG A 44 18.41 5.37 -2.06
CA ARG A 44 17.31 6.28 -2.42
C ARG A 44 15.98 5.91 -1.79
N CYS A 45 15.73 4.63 -1.59
CA CYS A 45 14.47 4.13 -1.05
C CYS A 45 14.69 3.47 0.31
N THR A 46 13.97 3.94 1.32
CA THR A 46 13.91 3.30 2.64
C THR A 46 12.48 2.85 2.90
N LEU A 47 12.27 1.55 3.08
CA LEU A 47 10.97 0.95 3.38
C LEU A 47 10.91 0.48 4.82
N GLY A 48 9.76 0.63 5.47
CA GLY A 48 9.50 0.20 6.83
C GLY A 48 8.17 -0.52 6.97
N HIS A 49 8.15 -1.52 7.85
CA HIS A 49 6.95 -2.31 8.14
C HIS A 49 6.79 -2.53 9.64
N GLN A 50 5.56 -2.48 10.13
CA GLN A 50 5.12 -2.94 11.44
C GLN A 50 4.07 -4.04 11.25
N ARG A 51 4.35 -5.23 11.80
CA ARG A 51 3.59 -6.45 11.51
C ARG A 51 2.58 -6.77 12.60
N LEU A 52 1.35 -7.05 12.17
CA LEU A 52 0.39 -7.87 12.90
C LEU A 52 0.32 -9.21 12.15
N SER A 53 0.76 -10.29 12.80
CA SER A 53 0.89 -11.60 12.17
C SER A 53 -0.46 -12.31 12.14
N ILE A 54 -1.03 -12.48 10.94
CA ILE A 54 -2.32 -13.17 10.70
C ILE A 54 -2.12 -14.38 9.80
N LEU A 55 -1.33 -14.24 8.72
CA LEU A 55 -0.94 -15.30 7.80
C LEU A 55 0.56 -15.53 7.87
N ASP A 56 1.00 -16.79 7.79
CA ASP A 56 2.39 -17.22 7.90
C ASP A 56 3.11 -16.61 9.11
N LEU A 57 2.91 -17.17 10.29
CA LEU A 57 3.50 -16.65 11.54
C LEU A 57 5.03 -16.80 11.61
N SER A 58 5.66 -17.41 10.60
CA SER A 58 7.09 -17.58 10.51
C SER A 58 7.83 -16.30 10.08
N ALA A 59 9.17 -16.36 10.12
CA ALA A 59 10.03 -15.28 9.63
C ALA A 59 9.92 -15.07 8.11
N ASN A 60 9.41 -16.05 7.34
CA ASN A 60 9.26 -15.94 5.89
C ASN A 60 8.16 -14.94 5.48
N GLY A 61 7.20 -14.66 6.38
CA GLY A 61 6.21 -13.60 6.18
C GLY A 61 6.67 -12.20 6.63
N ALA A 62 7.97 -12.02 6.99
CA ALA A 62 8.50 -10.73 7.40
C ALA A 62 8.58 -9.75 6.21
N GLN A 63 8.38 -8.46 6.55
CA GLN A 63 8.47 -7.37 5.57
C GLN A 63 9.37 -6.24 6.13
N PRO A 64 10.03 -5.43 5.27
CA PRO A 64 9.95 -5.40 3.80
C PRO A 64 10.44 -6.73 3.20
N MET A 65 9.72 -7.24 2.18
CA MET A 65 10.03 -8.51 1.54
C MET A 65 10.72 -8.27 0.20
N LEU A 66 11.83 -8.99 -0.02
CA LEU A 66 12.49 -9.03 -1.32
C LEU A 66 11.92 -10.19 -2.14
N SER A 67 11.67 -9.96 -3.42
CA SER A 67 11.22 -10.98 -4.36
C SER A 67 12.25 -12.12 -4.47
N HIS A 68 11.82 -13.26 -5.03
CA HIS A 68 12.73 -14.36 -5.29
C HIS A 68 13.84 -13.99 -6.28
N SER A 69 13.51 -13.15 -7.26
CA SER A 69 14.45 -12.62 -8.25
C SER A 69 15.43 -11.60 -7.67
N GLY A 70 15.13 -11.00 -6.50
CA GLY A 70 15.87 -9.87 -5.92
C GLY A 70 15.68 -8.55 -6.65
N ARG A 71 14.75 -8.45 -7.63
CA ARG A 71 14.53 -7.25 -8.45
C ARG A 71 13.57 -6.25 -7.81
N SER A 72 12.80 -6.69 -6.81
CA SER A 72 11.82 -5.83 -6.15
C SER A 72 11.80 -5.99 -4.65
N ALA A 73 11.33 -4.95 -3.97
CA ALA A 73 11.00 -4.94 -2.55
C ALA A 73 9.54 -4.50 -2.36
N ILE A 74 8.82 -5.15 -1.44
CA ILE A 74 7.42 -4.81 -1.15
C ILE A 74 7.22 -4.57 0.35
N VAL A 75 6.40 -3.56 0.68
CA VAL A 75 5.71 -3.46 1.95
C VAL A 75 4.20 -3.40 1.70
N TYR A 76 3.47 -4.17 2.49
CA TYR A 76 2.08 -4.44 2.26
C TYR A 76 1.30 -4.49 3.58
N ASN A 77 0.20 -3.79 3.63
CA ASN A 77 -0.79 -3.85 4.71
C ASN A 77 -2.11 -4.27 4.11
N GLY A 78 -2.46 -5.55 4.26
CA GLY A 78 -3.67 -6.06 3.64
C GLY A 78 -3.86 -7.55 3.78
N GLU A 79 -4.82 -8.08 3.04
CA GLU A 79 -5.09 -9.50 2.86
C GLU A 79 -5.64 -9.73 1.44
N ILE A 80 -4.99 -10.64 0.69
CA ILE A 80 -5.49 -11.11 -0.60
C ILE A 80 -6.22 -12.43 -0.37
N TYR A 81 -7.52 -12.39 -0.24
CA TYR A 81 -8.35 -13.54 0.13
C TYR A 81 -8.25 -14.72 -0.82
N ASN A 82 -8.07 -14.46 -2.11
CA ASN A 82 -7.97 -15.49 -3.15
C ASN A 82 -6.53 -15.81 -3.55
N PHE A 83 -5.53 -15.54 -2.69
CA PHE A 83 -4.11 -15.70 -3.02
C PHE A 83 -3.75 -17.13 -3.49
N ALA A 84 -4.38 -18.17 -2.93
CA ALA A 84 -4.14 -19.54 -3.37
C ALA A 84 -4.53 -19.77 -4.85
N GLY A 85 -5.63 -19.16 -5.28
CA GLY A 85 -6.06 -19.18 -6.68
C GLY A 85 -5.13 -18.37 -7.59
N VAL A 86 -4.70 -17.18 -7.13
CA VAL A 86 -3.72 -16.35 -7.85
C VAL A 86 -2.40 -17.10 -8.00
N ARG A 87 -1.91 -17.76 -6.93
CA ARG A 87 -0.71 -18.58 -6.95
C ARG A 87 -0.80 -19.69 -7.98
N ALA A 88 -1.90 -20.45 -8.01
CA ALA A 88 -2.08 -21.54 -8.95
C ALA A 88 -2.11 -21.04 -10.41
N GLN A 89 -2.79 -19.92 -10.67
CA GLN A 89 -2.83 -19.29 -11.99
C GLN A 89 -1.44 -18.80 -12.42
N LEU A 90 -0.71 -18.15 -11.51
CA LEU A 90 0.64 -17.63 -11.75
C LEU A 90 1.61 -18.75 -12.14
N VAL A 91 1.62 -19.88 -11.40
CA VAL A 91 2.46 -21.04 -11.71
C VAL A 91 2.14 -21.57 -13.10
N LYS A 92 0.85 -21.79 -13.40
CA LYS A 92 0.41 -22.27 -14.70
C LYS A 92 0.82 -21.36 -15.87
N ASP A 93 0.67 -20.04 -15.69
CA ASP A 93 1.01 -19.07 -16.74
C ASP A 93 2.53 -18.96 -16.93
N ALA A 94 3.31 -19.11 -15.85
CA ALA A 94 4.76 -19.16 -15.92
C ALA A 94 5.25 -20.41 -16.66
N GLU A 95 4.71 -21.58 -16.32
CA GLU A 95 5.02 -22.85 -17.01
C GLU A 95 4.73 -22.77 -18.52
N ALA A 96 3.60 -22.14 -18.89
CA ALA A 96 3.24 -21.93 -20.30
C ALA A 96 4.24 -21.04 -21.05
N LYS A 97 5.02 -20.20 -20.32
CA LYS A 97 6.12 -19.39 -20.88
C LYS A 97 7.50 -20.03 -20.71
N GLY A 98 7.58 -21.27 -20.24
CA GLY A 98 8.85 -21.96 -19.96
C GLY A 98 9.61 -21.40 -18.77
N GLN A 99 8.91 -20.73 -17.87
CA GLN A 99 9.46 -20.17 -16.61
C GLN A 99 9.01 -20.99 -15.40
N SER A 100 9.79 -20.97 -14.33
CA SER A 100 9.44 -21.60 -13.06
C SER A 100 9.38 -20.53 -11.97
N ILE A 101 8.29 -20.51 -11.21
CA ILE A 101 8.12 -19.66 -10.03
C ILE A 101 8.09 -20.55 -8.79
N THR A 102 8.94 -20.25 -7.83
CA THR A 102 9.01 -20.94 -6.54
C THR A 102 8.66 -19.97 -5.42
N PHE A 103 8.09 -20.50 -4.34
CA PHE A 103 7.68 -19.71 -3.18
C PHE A 103 8.40 -20.22 -1.93
N ARG A 104 8.82 -19.28 -1.08
CA ARG A 104 9.53 -19.55 0.20
C ARG A 104 8.59 -19.54 1.39
N SER A 105 7.41 -18.96 1.21
CA SER A 105 6.40 -18.77 2.26
C SER A 105 5.03 -19.29 1.84
N THR A 106 4.12 -19.28 2.78
CA THR A 106 2.69 -19.54 2.54
C THR A 106 1.86 -18.25 2.58
N CYS A 107 2.52 -17.08 2.70
CA CYS A 107 1.82 -15.81 2.83
C CYS A 107 1.31 -15.28 1.47
N ASP A 108 0.27 -14.49 1.54
CA ASP A 108 -0.31 -13.79 0.40
C ASP A 108 0.60 -12.68 -0.16
N THR A 109 1.46 -12.09 0.69
CA THR A 109 2.41 -11.04 0.30
C THR A 109 3.37 -11.51 -0.78
N GLU A 110 3.95 -12.71 -0.63
CA GLU A 110 4.87 -13.26 -1.62
C GLU A 110 4.16 -13.55 -2.94
N VAL A 111 2.94 -14.12 -2.86
CA VAL A 111 2.13 -14.38 -4.06
C VAL A 111 1.81 -13.08 -4.80
N LEU A 112 1.45 -12.03 -4.07
CA LEU A 112 1.18 -10.71 -4.65
C LEU A 112 2.43 -10.13 -5.30
N GLN A 113 3.58 -10.19 -4.64
CA GLN A 113 4.86 -9.68 -5.15
C GLN A 113 5.26 -10.36 -6.45
N GLU A 114 5.26 -11.69 -6.47
CA GLU A 114 5.60 -12.48 -7.67
C GLU A 114 4.58 -12.26 -8.81
N ALA A 115 3.28 -12.07 -8.48
CA ALA A 115 2.27 -11.73 -9.46
C ALA A 115 2.50 -10.34 -10.07
N ILE A 116 2.93 -9.35 -9.27
CA ILE A 116 3.27 -8.02 -9.77
C ILE A 116 4.49 -8.09 -10.71
N GLU A 117 5.52 -8.81 -10.35
CA GLU A 117 6.70 -9.00 -11.21
C GLU A 117 6.37 -9.69 -12.54
N PHE A 118 5.46 -10.65 -12.51
CA PHE A 118 5.13 -11.44 -13.70
C PHE A 118 4.12 -10.77 -14.63
N TYR A 119 3.07 -10.13 -14.07
CA TYR A 119 1.96 -9.55 -14.85
C TYR A 119 2.00 -8.04 -14.95
N GLY A 120 2.79 -7.34 -14.13
CA GLY A 120 2.70 -5.91 -13.87
C GLY A 120 1.58 -5.58 -12.85
N MET A 121 1.71 -4.42 -12.18
CA MET A 121 0.85 -4.00 -11.07
C MET A 121 -0.64 -4.09 -11.42
N LYS A 122 -1.09 -3.41 -12.46
CA LYS A 122 -2.52 -3.33 -12.82
C LYS A 122 -3.16 -4.68 -13.09
N LYS A 123 -2.47 -5.56 -13.82
CA LYS A 123 -2.97 -6.91 -14.12
C LYS A 123 -3.00 -7.78 -12.86
N ALA A 124 -1.96 -7.74 -12.03
CA ALA A 124 -1.93 -8.45 -10.75
C ALA A 124 -3.11 -8.05 -9.86
N LEU A 125 -3.33 -6.73 -9.68
CA LEU A 125 -4.46 -6.22 -8.89
C LEU A 125 -5.84 -6.61 -9.46
N SER A 126 -5.96 -6.76 -10.77
CA SER A 126 -7.21 -7.21 -11.39
C SER A 126 -7.58 -8.66 -11.02
N LEU A 127 -6.57 -9.50 -10.75
CA LEU A 127 -6.75 -10.89 -10.34
C LEU A 127 -7.01 -11.04 -8.84
N CYS A 128 -6.59 -10.05 -8.04
CA CYS A 128 -6.69 -10.08 -6.59
C CYS A 128 -8.09 -9.68 -6.10
N LYS A 129 -8.58 -10.41 -5.08
CA LYS A 129 -9.70 -10.01 -4.23
C LYS A 129 -9.16 -9.79 -2.83
N GLY A 130 -9.36 -8.63 -2.26
CA GLY A 130 -8.84 -8.33 -0.94
C GLY A 130 -8.85 -6.84 -0.62
N MET A 131 -8.37 -6.53 0.57
CA MET A 131 -8.18 -5.19 1.10
C MET A 131 -6.68 -4.91 1.23
N PHE A 132 -6.19 -3.79 0.72
CA PHE A 132 -4.75 -3.55 0.71
C PHE A 132 -4.32 -2.09 0.56
N ALA A 133 -3.17 -1.81 1.14
CA ALA A 133 -2.28 -0.72 0.79
C ALA A 133 -0.90 -1.33 0.47
N ILE A 134 -0.37 -1.03 -0.69
CA ILE A 134 0.85 -1.62 -1.24
C ILE A 134 1.84 -0.50 -1.54
N ALA A 135 3.13 -0.76 -1.23
CA ALA A 135 4.24 -0.04 -1.84
C ALA A 135 5.23 -1.07 -2.40
N PHE A 136 5.46 -0.99 -3.68
CA PHE A 136 6.32 -1.88 -4.45
C PHE A 136 7.44 -1.06 -5.09
N TYR A 137 8.69 -1.42 -4.79
CA TYR A 137 9.86 -0.75 -5.33
C TYR A 137 10.64 -1.67 -6.27
N GLU A 138 10.81 -1.24 -7.49
CA GLU A 138 11.57 -1.95 -8.53
C GLU A 138 12.99 -1.43 -8.56
N LEU A 139 13.97 -2.31 -8.26
CA LEU A 139 15.36 -1.91 -8.05
C LEU A 139 16.06 -1.48 -9.34
N GLU A 140 15.74 -2.13 -10.46
CA GLU A 140 16.40 -1.88 -11.74
C GLU A 140 16.02 -0.51 -12.32
N THR A 141 14.76 -0.15 -12.23
CA THR A 141 14.22 1.10 -12.77
C THR A 141 14.22 2.25 -11.76
N GLY A 142 14.40 1.94 -10.46
CA GLY A 142 14.22 2.92 -9.41
C GLY A 142 12.76 3.38 -9.26
N THR A 143 11.80 2.55 -9.61
CA THR A 143 10.39 2.93 -9.64
C THR A 143 9.67 2.49 -8.37
N LEU A 144 9.06 3.44 -7.67
CA LEU A 144 8.11 3.20 -6.59
C LEU A 144 6.68 3.20 -7.14
N THR A 145 5.93 2.16 -6.85
CA THR A 145 4.50 2.09 -7.14
C THR A 145 3.70 1.92 -5.85
N LEU A 146 2.79 2.84 -5.58
CA LEU A 146 1.80 2.74 -4.50
C LEU A 146 0.47 2.31 -5.08
N ALA A 147 -0.25 1.41 -4.39
CA ALA A 147 -1.61 1.03 -4.78
C ALA A 147 -2.52 0.91 -3.56
N ARG A 148 -3.79 1.28 -3.75
CA ARG A 148 -4.82 1.18 -2.71
C ARG A 148 -5.99 0.34 -3.20
N ASP A 149 -6.57 -0.46 -2.32
CA ASP A 149 -7.69 -1.34 -2.65
C ASP A 149 -8.91 -0.59 -3.21
N ARG A 150 -9.84 -1.36 -3.81
CA ARG A 150 -10.97 -0.84 -4.59
C ARG A 150 -11.85 0.15 -3.84
N ILE A 151 -12.11 -0.09 -2.56
CA ILE A 151 -13.00 0.76 -1.74
C ILE A 151 -12.27 1.53 -0.64
N GLY A 152 -10.92 1.39 -0.57
CA GLY A 152 -10.06 2.14 0.34
C GLY A 152 -10.13 1.68 1.79
N GLU A 153 -10.31 0.38 2.01
CA GLU A 153 -10.34 -0.22 3.35
C GLU A 153 -9.03 -0.03 4.10
N LYS A 154 -7.91 -0.13 3.41
CA LYS A 154 -6.60 0.15 4.02
C LYS A 154 -6.19 1.60 3.78
N PRO A 155 -5.75 2.31 4.82
CA PRO A 155 -5.27 3.68 4.68
C PRO A 155 -3.92 3.73 3.99
N LEU A 156 -3.73 4.71 3.10
CA LEU A 156 -2.45 5.02 2.48
C LEU A 156 -2.34 6.53 2.27
N TYR A 157 -1.41 7.14 2.98
CA TYR A 157 -1.07 8.55 2.89
C TYR A 157 0.26 8.69 2.15
N TYR A 158 0.44 9.77 1.41
CA TYR A 158 1.68 10.09 0.73
C TYR A 158 1.85 11.61 0.60
N GLY A 159 3.08 12.07 0.43
CA GLY A 159 3.32 13.50 0.25
C GLY A 159 4.76 13.85 -0.03
N TRP A 160 4.95 15.12 -0.37
CA TRP A 160 6.26 15.73 -0.55
C TRP A 160 6.58 16.61 0.66
N LEU A 161 7.73 16.37 1.25
CA LEU A 161 8.20 17.08 2.44
C LEU A 161 9.44 17.85 2.05
N SER A 162 9.43 19.17 2.27
CA SER A 162 10.52 20.08 1.93
C SER A 162 11.13 20.65 3.21
N GLY A 163 12.39 21.10 3.11
CA GLY A 163 13.07 21.76 4.23
C GLY A 163 13.50 20.80 5.34
N LEU A 164 13.68 19.52 5.04
CA LEU A 164 14.24 18.58 6.00
C LEU A 164 15.70 18.97 6.27
N PRO A 165 16.13 19.06 7.54
CA PRO A 165 17.51 19.41 7.87
C PRO A 165 18.47 18.36 7.32
N ASP A 166 19.53 18.81 6.66
CA ASP A 166 20.69 17.99 6.34
C ASP A 166 21.40 17.61 7.65
N GLU A 167 21.67 16.32 7.88
CA GLU A 167 22.32 15.87 9.12
C GLU A 167 23.77 16.38 9.23
N ASP A 168 24.43 16.66 8.11
CA ASP A 168 25.82 17.12 8.05
C ASP A 168 25.95 18.64 8.19
N ASN A 169 24.87 19.42 8.04
CA ASN A 169 24.91 20.90 8.05
C ASN A 169 23.96 21.48 9.10
N ARG A 170 24.36 21.40 10.38
CA ARG A 170 23.54 21.85 11.54
C ARG A 170 23.45 23.38 11.72
N ASP A 171 24.26 24.14 11.02
CA ASP A 171 24.39 25.57 11.24
C ASP A 171 23.70 26.48 10.23
N ASP A 172 23.37 25.96 9.02
CA ASP A 172 22.73 26.76 7.99
C ASP A 172 21.22 26.51 7.94
N ARG A 173 20.47 27.42 8.55
CA ARG A 173 19.00 27.51 8.43
C ARG A 173 18.55 28.11 7.09
N GLU A 174 19.36 28.02 6.05
CA GLU A 174 19.00 28.48 4.71
C GLU A 174 18.16 27.40 3.98
N GLU A 175 17.22 27.87 3.17
CA GLU A 175 16.11 27.17 2.52
C GLU A 175 16.49 26.00 1.55
N SER A 176 17.67 25.43 1.67
CA SER A 176 18.18 24.33 0.82
C SER A 176 17.89 22.93 1.37
N GLY A 177 16.86 22.77 2.18
CA GLY A 177 16.49 21.46 2.72
C GLY A 177 16.10 20.47 1.64
N GLU A 178 16.57 19.22 1.77
CA GLU A 178 16.23 18.13 0.85
C GLU A 178 14.72 17.94 0.78
N THR A 179 14.22 17.68 -0.43
CA THR A 179 12.85 17.25 -0.66
C THR A 179 12.80 15.74 -0.68
N VAL A 180 11.95 15.15 0.15
CA VAL A 180 11.68 13.71 0.13
C VAL A 180 10.22 13.45 -0.21
N PHE A 181 9.97 12.33 -0.88
CA PHE A 181 8.65 11.76 -0.97
C PHE A 181 8.48 10.74 0.16
N ALA A 182 7.41 10.84 0.92
CA ALA A 182 7.11 9.91 2.00
C ALA A 182 5.71 9.32 1.85
N PHE A 183 5.54 8.08 2.29
CA PHE A 183 4.21 7.45 2.40
C PHE A 183 4.08 6.68 3.70
N SER A 184 2.83 6.49 4.17
CA SER A 184 2.56 5.66 5.35
C SER A 184 1.09 5.24 5.45
N SER A 185 0.85 4.19 6.23
CA SER A 185 -0.49 3.81 6.70
C SER A 185 -1.07 4.77 7.73
N ASP A 186 -0.26 5.62 8.33
CA ASP A 186 -0.64 6.51 9.42
C ASP A 186 -0.08 7.92 9.21
N LEU A 187 -0.94 8.94 9.31
CA LEU A 187 -0.53 10.34 9.12
C LEU A 187 0.42 10.83 10.22
N GLY A 188 0.26 10.33 11.46
CA GLY A 188 1.16 10.61 12.57
C GLY A 188 2.57 10.05 12.35
N SER A 189 2.68 8.99 11.55
CA SER A 189 3.95 8.40 11.13
C SER A 189 4.71 9.36 10.18
N ILE A 190 4.05 9.92 9.17
CA ILE A 190 4.66 10.95 8.29
C ILE A 190 5.10 12.17 9.11
N ARG A 191 4.27 12.61 10.04
CA ARG A 191 4.57 13.73 10.94
C ARG A 191 5.78 13.48 11.85
N ALA A 192 6.17 12.23 12.09
CA ALA A 192 7.30 11.88 12.92
C ALA A 192 8.67 12.05 12.24
N ILE A 193 8.69 12.28 10.93
CA ILE A 193 9.90 12.57 10.16
C ILE A 193 10.50 13.87 10.72
N ARG A 194 11.80 13.86 11.01
CA ARG A 194 12.50 15.03 11.53
C ARG A 194 12.40 16.20 10.55
N GLY A 195 12.08 17.38 11.04
CA GLY A 195 11.92 18.57 10.20
C GLY A 195 10.56 18.66 9.48
N PHE A 196 9.62 17.74 9.75
CA PHE A 196 8.26 17.88 9.20
C PHE A 196 7.66 19.25 9.55
N SER A 197 7.36 20.05 8.55
CA SER A 197 6.87 21.44 8.70
C SER A 197 5.69 21.77 7.77
N ASN A 198 5.11 20.77 7.09
CA ASN A 198 3.97 20.99 6.19
C ASN A 198 2.82 21.71 6.94
N PRO A 199 2.39 22.88 6.47
CA PRO A 199 1.37 23.67 7.16
C PRO A 199 0.00 23.00 7.11
N ILE A 200 -0.88 23.42 8.00
CA ILE A 200 -2.29 22.99 7.99
C ILE A 200 -2.97 23.57 6.75
N ARG A 201 -3.77 22.75 6.09
CA ARG A 201 -4.65 23.12 4.98
C ARG A 201 -5.99 23.61 5.53
N GLU A 202 -6.09 24.89 5.83
CA GLU A 202 -7.28 25.47 6.48
C GLU A 202 -8.60 25.14 5.76
N LYS A 203 -8.61 25.18 4.42
CA LYS A 203 -9.79 24.88 3.59
C LYS A 203 -10.40 23.50 3.78
N VAL A 204 -9.67 22.54 4.33
CA VAL A 204 -10.24 21.19 4.60
C VAL A 204 -10.94 21.11 5.96
N LEU A 205 -10.80 22.11 6.80
CA LEU A 205 -11.50 22.17 8.09
C LEU A 205 -13.01 22.26 7.86
N ASP A 206 -13.46 22.98 6.84
CA ASP A 206 -14.88 23.05 6.47
C ASP A 206 -15.44 21.66 6.16
N LEU A 207 -14.68 20.86 5.38
CA LEU A 207 -15.06 19.48 5.07
C LEU A 207 -15.10 18.60 6.33
N TYR A 208 -14.16 18.81 7.25
CA TYR A 208 -14.16 18.07 8.52
C TYR A 208 -15.37 18.42 9.40
N PHE A 209 -15.73 19.70 9.51
CA PHE A 209 -16.89 20.12 10.28
C PHE A 209 -18.21 19.69 9.66
N GLU A 210 -18.30 19.64 8.33
CA GLU A 210 -19.49 19.19 7.61
C GLU A 210 -19.68 17.66 7.67
N HIS A 211 -18.60 16.89 7.49
CA HIS A 211 -18.68 15.45 7.29
C HIS A 211 -18.11 14.61 8.45
N GLY A 212 -17.50 15.23 9.46
CA GLY A 212 -16.79 14.52 10.54
C GLY A 212 -15.48 13.82 10.09
N VAL A 213 -15.10 13.99 8.83
CA VAL A 213 -13.91 13.39 8.21
C VAL A 213 -13.38 14.29 7.09
N ILE A 214 -12.07 14.28 6.88
CA ILE A 214 -11.48 14.89 5.69
C ILE A 214 -11.47 13.83 4.58
N PRO A 215 -12.25 13.98 3.49
CA PRO A 215 -12.29 12.97 2.42
C PRO A 215 -11.00 12.95 1.60
N ALA A 216 -10.73 11.79 0.95
CA ALA A 216 -9.68 11.72 -0.05
C ALA A 216 -9.99 12.68 -1.23
N PRO A 217 -8.97 13.25 -1.89
CA PRO A 217 -7.54 13.00 -1.70
C PRO A 217 -6.90 13.82 -0.56
N TYR A 218 -7.66 14.60 0.18
CA TYR A 218 -7.11 15.57 1.13
C TYR A 218 -6.69 14.95 2.46
N THR A 219 -5.70 15.59 3.10
CA THR A 219 -5.38 15.47 4.52
C THR A 219 -5.43 16.84 5.18
N ILE A 220 -5.24 16.90 6.48
CA ILE A 220 -5.14 18.17 7.20
C ILE A 220 -3.89 18.97 6.81
N TYR A 221 -2.85 18.33 6.25
CA TYR A 221 -1.60 18.99 5.87
C TYR A 221 -1.57 19.32 4.39
N GLN A 222 -0.94 20.45 4.04
CA GLN A 222 -0.60 20.78 2.66
C GLN A 222 0.44 19.76 2.15
N ASP A 223 0.43 19.47 0.85
CA ASP A 223 1.33 18.56 0.16
C ASP A 223 1.39 17.12 0.69
N VAL A 224 0.47 16.78 1.61
CA VAL A 224 0.22 15.40 2.05
C VAL A 224 -1.21 15.01 1.66
N PHE A 225 -1.35 13.83 1.07
CA PHE A 225 -2.58 13.35 0.45
C PHE A 225 -2.94 11.94 0.94
N LYS A 226 -4.19 11.56 0.73
CA LYS A 226 -4.65 10.16 0.77
C LYS A 226 -4.66 9.64 -0.65
N LEU A 227 -4.04 8.48 -0.90
CA LEU A 227 -4.28 7.80 -2.17
C LEU A 227 -5.74 7.37 -2.24
N GLU A 228 -6.42 7.77 -3.32
CA GLU A 228 -7.84 7.45 -3.47
C GLU A 228 -8.06 5.95 -3.73
N PRO A 229 -9.22 5.41 -3.37
CA PRO A 229 -9.57 4.02 -3.64
C PRO A 229 -9.46 3.65 -5.13
N GLY A 230 -9.00 2.44 -5.42
CA GLY A 230 -8.91 1.94 -6.80
C GLY A 230 -7.85 2.63 -7.66
N LYS A 231 -6.90 3.36 -7.03
CA LYS A 231 -5.82 4.05 -7.75
C LYS A 231 -4.44 3.43 -7.49
N ILE A 232 -3.59 3.63 -8.48
CA ILE A 232 -2.16 3.37 -8.47
C ILE A 232 -1.45 4.72 -8.64
N LEU A 233 -0.38 4.95 -7.88
CA LEU A 233 0.54 6.08 -8.07
C LEU A 233 1.92 5.53 -8.34
N THR A 234 2.56 6.00 -9.40
CA THR A 234 3.91 5.59 -9.82
C THR A 234 4.84 6.79 -9.79
N LEU A 235 6.02 6.61 -9.21
CA LEU A 235 7.11 7.59 -9.17
C LEU A 235 8.42 6.90 -9.58
N THR A 236 9.00 7.32 -10.70
CA THR A 236 10.30 6.82 -11.17
C THR A 236 11.41 7.79 -10.76
N LEU A 237 12.51 7.25 -10.23
CA LEU A 237 13.63 8.03 -9.72
C LEU A 237 14.82 8.09 -10.72
N PRO A 238 15.52 9.22 -10.80
CA PRO A 238 15.18 10.50 -10.16
C PRO A 238 13.91 11.11 -10.75
N GLY A 239 13.07 11.71 -9.91
CA GLY A 239 11.79 12.27 -10.33
C GLY A 239 11.30 13.34 -9.38
N THR A 240 10.38 14.15 -9.85
CA THR A 240 9.76 15.24 -9.09
C THR A 240 8.27 14.96 -8.85
N ARG A 241 7.56 15.91 -8.27
CA ARG A 241 6.11 15.81 -8.06
C ARG A 241 5.34 15.71 -9.39
N GLU A 242 5.82 16.42 -10.40
CA GLU A 242 5.23 16.45 -11.75
C GLU A 242 5.39 15.12 -12.48
N ASP A 243 6.41 14.33 -12.10
CA ASP A 243 6.69 13.02 -12.69
C ASP A 243 5.87 11.90 -12.02
N ALA A 244 5.13 12.20 -10.96
CA ALA A 244 4.28 11.23 -10.27
C ALA A 244 2.99 11.02 -11.07
N GLU A 245 2.83 9.83 -11.63
CA GLU A 245 1.67 9.45 -12.43
C GLU A 245 0.62 8.73 -11.57
N GLN A 246 -0.65 9.06 -11.78
CA GLN A 246 -1.76 8.33 -11.16
C GLN A 246 -2.65 7.69 -12.23
N GLU A 247 -2.99 6.42 -12.03
CA GLU A 247 -3.97 5.72 -12.85
C GLU A 247 -5.07 5.08 -12.01
N VAL A 248 -6.27 4.96 -12.60
CA VAL A 248 -7.40 4.22 -12.02
C VAL A 248 -7.33 2.78 -12.52
N TYR A 249 -7.22 1.80 -11.63
CA TYR A 249 -7.32 0.40 -12.00
C TYR A 249 -8.73 -0.18 -11.75
N TRP A 250 -9.52 0.49 -10.89
CA TRP A 250 -10.91 0.13 -10.61
C TRP A 250 -11.71 1.35 -10.17
N SER A 251 -12.97 1.45 -10.57
CA SER A 251 -13.87 2.55 -10.26
C SER A 251 -15.25 2.05 -9.82
N VAL A 252 -15.71 2.49 -8.65
CA VAL A 252 -17.06 2.22 -8.15
C VAL A 252 -18.10 2.84 -9.07
N THR A 253 -17.85 4.04 -9.59
CA THR A 253 -18.76 4.75 -10.49
C THR A 253 -18.96 3.99 -11.80
N GLU A 254 -17.87 3.52 -12.41
CA GLU A 254 -17.94 2.70 -13.64
C GLU A 254 -18.68 1.38 -13.38
N THR A 255 -18.44 0.76 -12.24
CA THR A 255 -19.12 -0.47 -11.83
C THR A 255 -20.61 -0.24 -11.65
N ALA A 256 -21.02 0.86 -11.00
CA ALA A 256 -22.43 1.23 -10.81
C ALA A 256 -23.12 1.54 -12.14
N VAL A 257 -22.48 2.32 -13.02
CA VAL A 257 -23.02 2.63 -14.36
C VAL A 257 -23.17 1.37 -15.20
N SER A 258 -22.18 0.47 -15.14
CA SER A 258 -22.26 -0.85 -15.82
C SER A 258 -23.41 -1.69 -15.27
N GLY A 259 -23.60 -1.72 -13.95
CA GLY A 259 -24.69 -2.43 -13.30
C GLY A 259 -26.08 -1.89 -13.69
N GLN A 260 -26.22 -0.59 -13.85
CA GLN A 260 -27.48 0.03 -14.33
C GLN A 260 -27.82 -0.35 -15.78
N LYS A 261 -26.80 -0.64 -16.59
CA LYS A 261 -27.00 -1.09 -17.98
C LYS A 261 -27.25 -2.60 -18.09
N ASN A 262 -26.91 -3.35 -17.05
CA ASN A 262 -27.00 -4.81 -17.00
C ASN A 262 -27.80 -5.24 -15.77
N LEU A 263 -29.09 -4.89 -15.77
CA LEU A 263 -29.98 -5.21 -14.65
C LEU A 263 -30.20 -6.70 -14.52
N PHE A 264 -30.35 -7.17 -13.28
CA PHE A 264 -30.75 -8.55 -13.01
C PHE A 264 -32.15 -8.83 -13.58
N THR A 265 -32.29 -9.89 -14.35
CA THR A 265 -33.53 -10.20 -15.08
C THR A 265 -34.37 -11.31 -14.43
N GLY A 266 -33.90 -11.89 -13.31
CA GLY A 266 -34.59 -12.95 -12.59
C GLY A 266 -35.73 -12.43 -11.69
N THR A 267 -36.43 -13.37 -11.08
CA THR A 267 -37.47 -13.10 -10.08
C THR A 267 -36.86 -12.53 -8.79
N ARG A 268 -37.69 -11.95 -7.92
CA ARG A 268 -37.27 -11.46 -6.60
C ARG A 268 -36.63 -12.57 -5.76
N LYS A 269 -37.13 -13.81 -5.86
CA LYS A 269 -36.54 -14.95 -5.14
C LYS A 269 -35.15 -15.29 -5.65
N GLU A 270 -34.98 -15.40 -6.95
CA GLU A 270 -33.67 -15.65 -7.56
C GLU A 270 -32.67 -14.53 -7.26
N ALA A 271 -33.09 -13.27 -7.21
CA ALA A 271 -32.24 -12.17 -6.81
C ALA A 271 -31.80 -12.30 -5.35
N ALA A 272 -32.69 -12.69 -4.44
CA ALA A 272 -32.37 -12.91 -3.03
C ALA A 272 -31.41 -14.11 -2.86
N ASP A 273 -31.66 -15.22 -3.55
CA ASP A 273 -30.82 -16.40 -3.51
C ASP A 273 -29.41 -16.10 -4.05
N GLU A 274 -29.30 -15.33 -5.13
CA GLU A 274 -28.00 -14.91 -5.69
C GLU A 274 -27.27 -13.92 -4.78
N LEU A 275 -27.97 -12.97 -4.18
CA LEU A 275 -27.39 -12.07 -3.19
C LEU A 275 -26.86 -12.85 -1.99
N GLU A 276 -27.62 -13.80 -1.45
CA GLU A 276 -27.16 -14.65 -0.35
C GLU A 276 -25.92 -15.45 -0.75
N ARG A 277 -25.88 -16.01 -1.95
CA ARG A 277 -24.73 -16.74 -2.49
C ARG A 277 -23.48 -15.85 -2.55
N LEU A 278 -23.62 -14.63 -3.04
CA LEU A 278 -22.52 -13.65 -3.14
C LEU A 278 -22.01 -13.22 -1.76
N LEU A 279 -22.91 -12.93 -0.81
CA LEU A 279 -22.55 -12.56 0.55
C LEU A 279 -21.81 -13.70 1.27
N ARG A 280 -22.34 -14.94 1.16
CA ARG A 280 -21.68 -16.12 1.75
C ARG A 280 -20.30 -16.36 1.16
N ALA A 281 -20.12 -16.16 -0.15
CA ALA A 281 -18.82 -16.29 -0.81
C ALA A 281 -17.85 -15.21 -0.30
N SER A 282 -18.27 -13.95 -0.22
CA SER A 282 -17.47 -12.84 0.27
C SER A 282 -17.02 -13.05 1.72
N ILE A 283 -17.94 -13.47 2.60
CA ILE A 283 -17.61 -13.74 4.01
C ILE A 283 -16.62 -14.91 4.10
N ARG A 284 -16.85 -15.99 3.35
CA ARG A 284 -15.96 -17.16 3.34
C ARG A 284 -14.54 -16.78 2.88
N ASP A 285 -14.43 -15.97 1.85
CA ASP A 285 -13.13 -15.51 1.33
C ASP A 285 -12.35 -14.73 2.41
N GLN A 286 -13.05 -13.98 3.28
CA GLN A 286 -12.47 -13.18 4.37
C GLN A 286 -12.13 -13.99 5.64
N MET A 287 -12.46 -15.29 5.69
CA MET A 287 -12.19 -16.14 6.86
C MET A 287 -10.84 -16.86 6.78
N VAL A 288 -9.96 -16.47 5.88
CA VAL A 288 -8.63 -17.08 5.75
C VAL A 288 -7.68 -16.47 6.77
N ALA A 289 -7.27 -17.25 7.77
CA ALA A 289 -6.32 -16.83 8.80
C ALA A 289 -5.65 -18.05 9.44
N ASP A 290 -4.38 -17.89 9.86
CA ASP A 290 -3.63 -18.87 10.67
C ASP A 290 -3.81 -18.63 12.18
N VAL A 291 -4.68 -17.69 12.54
CA VAL A 291 -5.03 -17.35 13.94
C VAL A 291 -6.54 -17.53 14.18
N PRO A 292 -6.99 -17.69 15.43
CA PRO A 292 -8.41 -17.78 15.73
C PRO A 292 -9.20 -16.58 15.25
N LEU A 293 -10.31 -16.84 14.54
CA LEU A 293 -11.25 -15.83 14.06
C LEU A 293 -12.43 -15.65 15.02
N GLY A 294 -12.83 -14.39 15.20
CA GLY A 294 -14.04 -14.03 15.92
C GLY A 294 -14.84 -12.97 15.16
N ALA A 295 -16.14 -12.93 15.41
CA ALA A 295 -17.03 -11.89 14.89
C ALA A 295 -17.70 -11.14 16.03
N PHE A 296 -17.73 -9.81 15.95
CA PHE A 296 -18.56 -8.99 16.82
C PHE A 296 -19.98 -8.98 16.26
N LEU A 297 -20.94 -9.37 17.13
CA LEU A 297 -22.38 -9.27 16.83
C LEU A 297 -22.95 -8.15 17.66
N SER A 298 -23.64 -7.21 17.03
CA SER A 298 -24.38 -6.13 17.69
C SER A 298 -25.87 -6.39 17.62
#